data_563fc723919a94f8198f0a8a59041d0f
#
_entry.id   563fc723919a94f8198f0a8a59041d0f
#
_cell.length_a   1.000
_cell.length_b   1.000
_cell.length_c   1.000
_cell.angle_alpha   90.00
_cell.angle_beta   90.00
_cell.angle_gamma   90.00
#
_symmetry.space_group_name_H-M   'P 1'
#
loop_
_entity.id
_entity.type
_entity.pdbx_description
1 polymer ?
#
loop_
_entity_poly.entity_id
_entity_poly.type
_entity_poly.pdbx_seq_one_letter_code
_entity_poly.pdbx_strand_id
1 'polypeptide(L)'
;MYKRQISLDGTTGIVVLGAVELVLPELTGDLDTILEWADEFRTMGVRANADNPEDAELSRNFGAEGIGLCRTEHMFLGDRKQIIQSFILNDEPAIREKALADLLEAQTGDFYGMFKAMDGLPVIVRLLDPPLHEFLEIGRAHV
;
A
#
# COMPACT_ATOMS: atom_id res chain seq x y z
N MET A 1 -23.12 -4.87 13.66
CA MET A 1 -23.78 -4.75 12.34
C MET A 1 -23.04 -5.68 11.38
N TYR A 2 -23.64 -6.79 10.98
CA TYR A 2 -22.99 -7.74 10.06
C TYR A 2 -22.92 -7.08 8.68
N LYS A 3 -21.71 -6.77 8.21
CA LYS A 3 -21.50 -6.37 6.82
C LYS A 3 -21.80 -7.59 5.95
N ARG A 4 -22.84 -7.53 5.14
CA ARG A 4 -23.10 -8.57 4.15
C ARG A 4 -22.10 -8.39 3.03
N GLN A 5 -21.33 -9.44 2.75
CA GLN A 5 -20.40 -9.49 1.65
C GLN A 5 -21.14 -9.87 0.38
N ILE A 6 -20.82 -9.23 -0.72
CA ILE A 6 -21.30 -9.57 -2.06
C ILE A 6 -20.10 -9.70 -3.00
N SER A 7 -20.24 -10.55 -3.99
CA SER A 7 -19.26 -10.69 -5.08
C SER A 7 -19.90 -10.22 -6.38
N LEU A 8 -19.14 -9.52 -7.20
CA LEU A 8 -19.58 -8.97 -8.48
C LEU A 8 -18.73 -9.57 -9.60
N ASP A 9 -19.39 -10.07 -10.65
CA ASP A 9 -18.75 -10.41 -11.90
C ASP A 9 -18.96 -9.25 -12.89
N GLY A 10 -17.89 -8.49 -13.14
CA GLY A 10 -17.93 -7.32 -14.02
C GLY A 10 -18.14 -7.66 -15.50
N THR A 11 -17.93 -8.91 -15.92
CA THR A 11 -18.10 -9.35 -17.30
C THR A 11 -19.55 -9.70 -17.59
N THR A 12 -20.19 -10.43 -16.69
CA THR A 12 -21.57 -10.90 -16.88
C THR A 12 -22.60 -10.03 -16.18
N GLY A 13 -22.19 -9.16 -15.24
CA GLY A 13 -23.06 -8.35 -14.40
C GLY A 13 -23.74 -9.14 -13.28
N ILE A 14 -23.33 -10.37 -13.03
CA ILE A 14 -23.93 -11.21 -11.97
C ILE A 14 -23.47 -10.71 -10.60
N VAL A 15 -24.43 -10.64 -9.65
CA VAL A 15 -24.21 -10.32 -8.26
C VAL A 15 -24.51 -11.54 -7.41
N VAL A 16 -23.53 -11.99 -6.62
CA VAL A 16 -23.64 -13.16 -5.74
C VAL A 16 -23.57 -12.70 -4.28
N LEU A 17 -24.47 -13.23 -3.45
CA LEU A 17 -24.43 -13.00 -2.01
C LEU A 17 -23.34 -13.88 -1.39
N GLY A 18 -22.39 -13.25 -0.70
CA GLY A 18 -21.26 -13.91 -0.06
C GLY A 18 -19.96 -13.70 -0.82
N ALA A 19 -18.89 -14.31 -0.28
CA ALA A 19 -17.60 -14.38 -0.94
C ALA A 19 -17.57 -15.57 -1.90
N VAL A 20 -17.02 -15.35 -3.09
CA VAL A 20 -16.65 -16.43 -4.01
C VAL A 20 -15.14 -16.60 -3.99
N GLU A 21 -14.66 -17.78 -4.31
CA GLU A 21 -13.24 -18.03 -4.49
C GLU A 21 -12.74 -17.21 -5.68
N LEU A 22 -11.66 -16.44 -5.45
CA LEU A 22 -11.02 -15.61 -6.47
C LEU A 22 -9.81 -16.36 -7.03
N VAL A 23 -9.73 -16.43 -8.34
CA VAL A 23 -8.53 -16.90 -9.04
C VAL A 23 -7.64 -15.70 -9.29
N LEU A 24 -6.40 -15.77 -8.79
CA LEU A 24 -5.40 -14.75 -9.08
C LEU A 24 -5.03 -14.81 -10.57
N PRO A 25 -4.91 -13.64 -11.24
CA PRO A 25 -4.45 -13.61 -12.60
C PRO A 25 -2.99 -14.09 -12.68
N GLU A 26 -2.72 -15.00 -13.60
CA GLU A 26 -1.37 -15.44 -13.90
C GLU A 26 -0.94 -14.85 -15.25
N LEU A 27 0.31 -14.41 -15.34
CA LEU A 27 0.92 -13.99 -16.60
C LEU A 27 1.32 -15.26 -17.37
N THR A 28 0.40 -15.77 -18.18
CA THR A 28 0.61 -17.03 -18.90
C THR A 28 0.12 -16.93 -20.35
N GLY A 29 0.72 -17.73 -21.23
CA GLY A 29 0.28 -17.90 -22.62
C GLY A 29 0.46 -16.67 -23.49
N ASP A 30 -0.61 -16.29 -24.20
CA ASP A 30 -0.56 -15.21 -25.18
C ASP A 30 -0.28 -13.84 -24.56
N LEU A 31 -0.71 -13.62 -23.31
CA LEU A 31 -0.43 -12.36 -22.59
C LEU A 31 1.07 -12.21 -22.30
N ASP A 32 1.70 -13.27 -21.86
CA ASP A 32 3.14 -13.28 -21.57
C ASP A 32 3.94 -13.00 -22.86
N THR A 33 3.57 -13.66 -23.96
CA THR A 33 4.18 -13.42 -25.27
C THR A 33 4.03 -11.96 -25.75
N ILE A 34 2.84 -11.36 -25.55
CA ILE A 34 2.61 -9.95 -25.92
C ILE A 34 3.45 -9.01 -25.06
N LEU A 35 3.59 -9.31 -23.76
CA LEU A 35 4.43 -8.51 -22.87
C LEU A 35 5.92 -8.62 -23.22
N GLU A 36 6.40 -9.82 -23.59
CA GLU A 36 7.75 -10.00 -24.09
C GLU A 36 8.01 -9.16 -25.35
N TRP A 37 7.09 -9.18 -26.30
CA TRP A 37 7.22 -8.33 -27.50
C TRP A 37 7.19 -6.83 -27.15
N ALA A 38 6.34 -6.43 -26.23
CA ALA A 38 6.30 -5.03 -25.77
C ALA A 38 7.64 -4.61 -25.15
N ASP A 39 8.29 -5.50 -24.41
CA ASP A 39 9.58 -5.25 -23.79
C ASP A 39 10.72 -5.06 -24.80
N GLU A 40 10.64 -5.70 -25.99
CA GLU A 40 11.60 -5.49 -27.06
C GLU A 40 11.55 -4.08 -27.67
N PHE A 41 10.39 -3.43 -27.65
CA PHE A 41 10.17 -2.12 -28.28
C PHE A 41 10.10 -0.95 -27.30
N ARG A 42 9.78 -1.19 -26.04
CA ARG A 42 9.67 -0.10 -25.06
C ARG A 42 11.02 0.53 -24.76
N THR A 43 11.02 1.84 -24.60
CA THR A 43 12.20 2.62 -24.18
C THR A 43 12.06 3.13 -22.75
N MET A 44 10.90 2.99 -22.15
CA MET A 44 10.60 3.45 -20.79
C MET A 44 10.42 2.26 -19.86
N GLY A 45 11.00 2.37 -18.65
CA GLY A 45 10.76 1.41 -17.58
C GLY A 45 9.38 1.61 -16.92
N VAL A 46 8.78 0.52 -16.50
CA VAL A 46 7.48 0.53 -15.80
C VAL A 46 7.71 0.40 -14.30
N ARG A 47 7.19 1.34 -13.52
CA ARG A 47 7.24 1.32 -12.06
C ARG A 47 5.84 1.27 -11.49
N ALA A 48 5.65 0.44 -10.47
CA ALA A 48 4.38 0.32 -9.77
C ALA A 48 4.28 1.28 -8.57
N ASN A 49 3.09 1.41 -8.02
CA ASN A 49 2.88 1.99 -6.70
C ASN A 49 2.72 0.87 -5.69
N ALA A 50 3.49 0.90 -4.61
CA ALA A 50 3.37 -0.03 -3.50
C ALA A 50 3.74 0.66 -2.19
N ASP A 51 2.97 0.39 -1.14
CA ASP A 51 3.09 1.05 0.15
C ASP A 51 3.46 0.06 1.28
N ASN A 52 3.55 -1.23 0.95
CA ASN A 52 3.96 -2.32 1.84
C ASN A 52 4.82 -3.35 1.10
N PRO A 53 5.54 -4.23 1.83
CA PRO A 53 6.41 -5.23 1.23
C PRO A 53 5.68 -6.23 0.33
N GLU A 54 4.46 -6.63 0.70
CA GLU A 54 3.66 -7.61 -0.02
C GLU A 54 3.25 -7.08 -1.41
N ASP A 55 2.78 -5.83 -1.48
CA ASP A 55 2.43 -5.17 -2.75
C ASP A 55 3.68 -4.94 -3.60
N ALA A 56 4.83 -4.66 -2.99
CA ALA A 56 6.10 -4.50 -3.69
C ALA A 56 6.55 -5.83 -4.33
N GLU A 57 6.48 -6.93 -3.59
CA GLU A 57 6.79 -8.26 -4.10
C GLU A 57 5.84 -8.66 -5.25
N LEU A 58 4.55 -8.43 -5.07
CA LEU A 58 3.53 -8.68 -6.10
C LEU A 58 3.82 -7.86 -7.35
N SER A 59 4.14 -6.57 -7.20
CA SER A 59 4.47 -5.69 -8.31
C SER A 59 5.69 -6.18 -9.09
N ARG A 60 6.72 -6.63 -8.38
CA ARG A 60 7.92 -7.23 -8.99
C ARG A 60 7.58 -8.50 -9.76
N ASN A 61 6.74 -9.36 -9.22
CA ASN A 61 6.30 -10.60 -9.87
C ASN A 61 5.50 -10.33 -11.16
N PHE A 62 4.82 -9.18 -11.23
CA PHE A 62 4.15 -8.69 -12.45
C PHE A 62 5.06 -7.90 -13.39
N GLY A 63 6.38 -7.90 -13.17
CA GLY A 63 7.36 -7.31 -14.07
C GLY A 63 7.64 -5.83 -13.84
N ALA A 64 7.25 -5.24 -12.70
CA ALA A 64 7.62 -3.87 -12.39
C ALA A 64 9.14 -3.75 -12.15
N GLU A 65 9.74 -2.72 -12.76
CA GLU A 65 11.17 -2.42 -12.68
C GLU A 65 11.51 -1.45 -11.55
N GLY A 66 10.63 -1.30 -10.60
CA GLY A 66 10.80 -0.47 -9.42
C GLY A 66 9.48 0.00 -8.83
N ILE A 67 9.57 0.70 -7.71
CA ILE A 67 8.44 1.41 -7.12
C ILE A 67 8.56 2.89 -7.46
N GLY A 68 7.57 3.40 -8.18
CA GLY A 68 7.49 4.80 -8.59
C GLY A 68 6.89 5.72 -7.52
N LEU A 69 6.13 5.15 -6.59
CA LEU A 69 5.60 5.86 -5.43
C LEU A 69 5.33 4.89 -4.29
N CYS A 70 6.02 5.12 -3.17
CA CYS A 70 5.68 4.57 -1.86
C CYS A 70 5.17 5.71 -0.97
N ARG A 71 3.94 5.60 -0.51
CA ARG A 71 3.27 6.57 0.36
C ARG A 71 3.48 6.19 1.81
N THR A 72 4.37 6.90 2.49
CA THR A 72 4.71 6.59 3.88
C THR A 72 3.56 6.77 4.85
N GLU A 73 2.60 7.63 4.55
CA GLU A 73 1.39 7.82 5.34
C GLU A 73 0.52 6.56 5.42
N HIS A 74 0.52 5.71 4.39
CA HIS A 74 -0.24 4.46 4.41
C HIS A 74 0.35 3.42 5.37
N MET A 75 1.64 3.51 5.70
CA MET A 75 2.29 2.65 6.68
C MET A 75 1.73 2.85 8.11
N PHE A 76 1.06 3.98 8.35
CA PHE A 76 0.52 4.36 9.66
C PHE A 76 -1.01 4.25 9.74
N LEU A 77 -1.65 3.64 8.74
CA LEU A 77 -3.08 3.34 8.80
C LEU A 77 -3.36 2.08 9.65
N GLY A 78 -4.64 1.84 9.92
CA GLY A 78 -5.06 0.71 10.74
C GLY A 78 -4.67 0.85 12.20
N ASP A 79 -4.10 -0.18 12.78
CA ASP A 79 -3.76 -0.24 14.22
C ASP A 79 -2.65 0.75 14.63
N ARG A 80 -1.82 1.17 13.68
CA ARG A 80 -0.74 2.14 13.91
C ARG A 80 -1.22 3.59 13.95
N LYS A 81 -2.47 3.85 13.56
CA LYS A 81 -3.05 5.21 13.53
C LYS A 81 -2.94 5.93 14.88
N GLN A 82 -3.08 5.19 15.98
CA GLN A 82 -3.00 5.75 17.33
C GLN A 82 -1.62 6.34 17.65
N ILE A 83 -0.55 5.78 17.09
CA ILE A 83 0.83 6.24 17.33
C ILE A 83 1.01 7.63 16.72
N ILE A 84 0.62 7.80 15.46
CA ILE A 84 0.72 9.11 14.80
C ILE A 84 -0.23 10.15 15.41
N GLN A 85 -1.42 9.72 15.85
CA GLN A 85 -2.33 10.59 16.59
C GLN A 85 -1.70 11.07 17.91
N SER A 86 -1.03 10.19 18.64
CA SER A 86 -0.32 10.55 19.88
C SER A 86 0.78 11.58 19.61
N PHE A 87 1.48 11.47 18.50
CA PHE A 87 2.50 12.45 18.10
C PHE A 87 1.91 13.81 17.74
N ILE A 88 0.77 13.83 17.01
CA ILE A 88 0.16 15.08 16.52
C ILE A 88 -0.59 15.82 17.62
N LEU A 89 -1.31 15.10 18.47
CA LEU A 89 -2.26 15.67 19.43
C LEU A 89 -1.65 16.01 20.79
N ASN A 90 -0.46 15.55 21.10
CA ASN A 90 0.18 15.82 22.40
C ASN A 90 1.29 16.86 22.27
N ASP A 91 1.29 17.81 23.19
CA ASP A 91 2.36 18.81 23.33
C ASP A 91 3.46 18.38 24.32
N GLU A 92 3.21 17.31 25.09
CA GLU A 92 4.16 16.80 26.09
C GLU A 92 5.37 16.12 25.39
N PRO A 93 6.59 16.61 25.64
CA PRO A 93 7.79 16.11 24.95
C PRO A 93 8.01 14.60 25.12
N ALA A 94 7.77 14.05 26.32
CA ALA A 94 7.99 12.64 26.62
C ALA A 94 7.02 11.73 25.81
N ILE A 95 5.76 12.15 25.65
CA ILE A 95 4.77 11.41 24.84
C ILE A 95 5.15 11.46 23.36
N ARG A 96 5.56 12.62 22.88
CA ARG A 96 6.00 12.79 21.48
C ARG A 96 7.24 11.98 21.16
N GLU A 97 8.24 12.00 22.04
CA GLU A 97 9.46 11.20 21.89
C GLU A 97 9.16 9.70 21.82
N LYS A 98 8.30 9.22 22.72
CA LYS A 98 7.88 7.82 22.67
C LYS A 98 7.16 7.48 21.35
N ALA A 99 6.20 8.31 20.93
CA ALA A 99 5.50 8.10 19.67
C ALA A 99 6.44 8.09 18.47
N LEU A 100 7.46 8.97 18.43
CA LEU A 100 8.49 8.97 17.39
C LEU A 100 9.34 7.70 17.41
N ALA A 101 9.69 7.18 18.57
CA ALA A 101 10.44 5.92 18.69
C ALA A 101 9.60 4.74 18.16
N ASP A 102 8.33 4.67 18.53
CA ASP A 102 7.41 3.63 18.07
C ASP A 102 7.18 3.73 16.54
N LEU A 103 7.08 4.95 15.99
CA LEU A 103 6.98 5.18 14.54
C LEU A 103 8.26 4.75 13.80
N LEU A 104 9.42 5.07 14.35
CA LEU A 104 10.72 4.72 13.77
C LEU A 104 10.89 3.20 13.69
N GLU A 105 10.54 2.47 14.74
CA GLU A 105 10.61 1.01 14.76
C GLU A 105 9.70 0.39 13.70
N ALA A 106 8.44 0.82 13.67
CA ALA A 106 7.46 0.32 12.71
C ALA A 106 7.88 0.60 11.26
N GLN A 107 8.30 1.82 10.96
CA GLN A 107 8.69 2.24 9.62
C GLN A 107 10.00 1.59 9.16
N THR A 108 10.93 1.35 10.08
CA THR A 108 12.17 0.63 9.78
C THR A 108 11.88 -0.79 9.29
N GLY A 109 10.94 -1.49 9.94
CA GLY A 109 10.50 -2.82 9.51
C GLY A 109 9.87 -2.82 8.13
N ASP A 110 8.98 -1.87 7.85
CA ASP A 110 8.30 -1.76 6.56
C ASP A 110 9.29 -1.45 5.43
N PHE A 111 10.21 -0.50 5.63
CA PHE A 111 11.24 -0.19 4.63
C PHE A 111 12.20 -1.34 4.40
N TYR A 112 12.61 -2.03 5.47
CA TYR A 112 13.44 -3.21 5.30
C TYR A 112 12.78 -4.27 4.42
N GLY A 113 11.52 -4.56 4.69
CA GLY A 113 10.73 -5.50 3.88
C GLY A 113 10.58 -5.05 2.43
N MET A 114 10.25 -3.77 2.23
CA MET A 114 10.08 -3.20 0.88
C MET A 114 11.39 -3.21 0.08
N PHE A 115 12.50 -2.77 0.66
CA PHE A 115 13.80 -2.77 -0.02
C PHE A 115 14.31 -4.18 -0.30
N LYS A 116 14.00 -5.14 0.59
CA LYS A 116 14.28 -6.55 0.37
C LYS A 116 13.47 -7.11 -0.81
N ALA A 117 12.18 -6.82 -0.89
CA ALA A 117 11.33 -7.23 -2.01
C ALA A 117 11.82 -6.66 -3.34
N MET A 118 12.28 -5.40 -3.32
CA MET A 118 12.76 -4.68 -4.50
C MET A 118 14.28 -4.69 -4.65
N ASP A 119 14.98 -5.65 -4.07
CA ASP A 119 16.45 -5.72 -4.13
C ASP A 119 16.99 -5.57 -5.57
N GLY A 120 17.91 -4.61 -5.76
CA GLY A 120 18.46 -4.23 -7.06
C GLY A 120 17.58 -3.30 -7.91
N LEU A 121 16.36 -2.97 -7.48
CA LEU A 121 15.42 -2.10 -8.19
C LEU A 121 15.16 -0.79 -7.41
N PRO A 122 14.92 0.34 -8.12
CA PRO A 122 14.70 1.62 -7.46
C PRO A 122 13.35 1.69 -6.74
N VAL A 123 13.35 2.33 -5.56
CA VAL A 123 12.13 2.65 -4.80
C VAL A 123 12.10 4.15 -4.54
N ILE A 124 11.06 4.84 -5.01
CA ILE A 124 10.83 6.25 -4.72
C ILE A 124 9.89 6.36 -3.55
N VAL A 125 10.40 6.93 -2.47
CA VAL A 125 9.65 7.12 -1.22
C VAL A 125 9.19 8.57 -1.12
N ARG A 126 7.89 8.78 -0.92
CA ARG A 126 7.35 10.08 -0.56
C ARG A 126 7.62 10.33 0.92
N LEU A 127 8.20 11.47 1.27
CA LEU A 127 8.34 11.86 2.67
C LEU A 127 6.95 12.03 3.30
N LEU A 128 6.89 11.81 4.62
CA LEU A 128 5.64 11.86 5.36
C LEU A 128 4.93 13.21 5.21
N ASP A 129 3.77 13.18 4.61
CA ASP A 129 2.84 14.31 4.48
C ASP A 129 1.45 13.82 4.92
N PRO A 130 1.20 13.74 6.25
CA PRO A 130 -0.02 13.15 6.75
C PRO A 130 -1.22 14.06 6.45
N PRO A 131 -2.18 13.62 5.64
CA PRO A 131 -3.44 14.33 5.50
C PRO A 131 -4.18 14.25 6.83
N LEU A 132 -4.29 15.38 7.53
CA LEU A 132 -4.82 15.43 8.90
C LEU A 132 -6.22 14.82 9.00
N HIS A 133 -7.03 14.92 7.95
CA HIS A 133 -8.38 14.36 7.91
C HIS A 133 -8.40 12.81 7.87
N GLU A 134 -7.31 12.15 7.48
CA GLU A 134 -7.22 10.68 7.51
C GLU A 134 -6.80 10.17 8.90
N PHE A 135 -5.98 10.95 9.59
CA PHE A 135 -5.44 10.59 10.89
C PHE A 135 -6.28 11.10 12.05
N LEU A 136 -6.86 12.29 11.92
CA LEU A 136 -7.68 12.91 12.93
C LEU A 136 -9.17 12.71 12.61
N GLU A 137 -9.96 12.36 13.61
CA GLU A 137 -11.42 12.45 13.50
C GLU A 137 -11.79 13.93 13.47
N ILE A 138 -12.04 14.48 12.29
CA ILE A 138 -12.54 15.83 12.12
C ILE A 138 -13.96 15.84 12.67
N GLY A 139 -14.09 16.48 13.83
CA GLY A 139 -15.23 16.60 14.70
C GLY A 139 -16.58 16.14 14.15
N ARG A 140 -17.20 15.16 14.78
CA ARG A 140 -18.64 15.21 14.91
C ARG A 140 -18.93 16.48 15.71
N ALA A 141 -19.38 17.53 15.02
CA ALA A 141 -20.00 18.63 15.68
C ALA A 141 -21.05 18.05 16.63
N HIS A 142 -20.88 18.23 17.91
CA HIS A 142 -21.91 17.91 18.84
C HIS A 142 -23.09 18.86 18.52
N VAL A 143 -24.12 18.29 17.92
CA VAL A 143 -25.45 18.90 17.84
C VAL A 143 -26.17 18.55 19.13
#